data_7013f5bbb49681bb625aaa7d05c461e6
#
_entry.id   7013f5bbb49681bb625aaa7d05c461e6
#
_cell.length_a   1.000
_cell.length_b   1.000
_cell.length_c   1.000
_cell.angle_alpha   90.00
_cell.angle_beta   90.00
_cell.angle_gamma   90.00
#
_symmetry.space_group_name_H-M   'P 1'
#
loop_
_entity.id
_entity.type
_entity.pdbx_description
1 polymer ?
#
loop_
_entity_poly.entity_id
_entity_poly.type
_entity_poly.pdbx_seq_one_letter_code
_entity_poly.pdbx_strand_id
1 'polypeptide(L)'
;MPRATQVLAAPVLRRMRKPAGDFQGFLEKFHELSEDAGKEQYLVPYFISSFPGCTEQEMGAVEQFLKKENWNLQQVQDFIPLPMTGAAAMYVTGLDINSEQPIPVARNAGDRERQKRMLRPNLAPRPKSKWEPSVDTVE
;
A
#
# COMPACT_ATOMS: atom_id res chain seq x y z
N MET A 1 14.78 20.01 -1.19
CA MET A 1 14.36 18.87 -0.34
C MET A 1 13.50 17.93 -1.16
N PRO A 2 13.78 16.64 -1.25
CA PRO A 2 12.92 15.74 -1.99
C PRO A 2 11.54 15.69 -1.31
N ARG A 3 10.50 15.91 -2.10
CA ARG A 3 9.11 15.91 -1.63
C ARG A 3 8.75 14.51 -1.17
N ALA A 4 8.22 14.37 0.03
CA ALA A 4 8.06 13.10 0.73
C ALA A 4 7.34 12.00 -0.08
N THR A 5 6.40 12.34 -0.94
CA THR A 5 5.62 11.40 -1.75
C THR A 5 6.38 10.79 -2.94
N GLN A 6 7.39 11.49 -3.47
CA GLN A 6 8.25 10.91 -4.52
C GLN A 6 9.16 9.81 -3.97
N VAL A 7 9.43 9.81 -2.66
CA VAL A 7 10.36 8.88 -2.00
C VAL A 7 9.65 7.60 -1.58
N LEU A 8 8.35 7.67 -1.19
CA LEU A 8 7.67 6.62 -0.44
C LEU A 8 7.43 5.32 -1.21
N ALA A 9 7.25 5.36 -2.52
CA ALA A 9 6.97 4.16 -3.31
C ALA A 9 7.37 4.30 -4.79
N ALA A 10 8.34 5.13 -5.11
CA ALA A 10 8.76 5.37 -6.50
C ALA A 10 9.12 4.08 -7.26
N PRO A 11 9.83 3.09 -6.67
CA PRO A 11 10.09 1.81 -7.34
C PRO A 11 8.82 1.02 -7.62
N VAL A 12 7.88 1.02 -6.68
CA VAL A 12 6.59 0.32 -6.81
C VAL A 12 5.71 1.00 -7.85
N LEU A 13 5.61 2.34 -7.84
CA LEU A 13 4.87 3.11 -8.83
C LEU A 13 5.39 2.90 -10.26
N ARG A 14 6.72 2.81 -10.43
CA ARG A 14 7.32 2.46 -11.73
C ARG A 14 6.87 1.08 -12.21
N ARG A 15 6.87 0.08 -11.34
CA ARG A 15 6.37 -1.27 -11.66
C ARG A 15 4.88 -1.29 -11.97
N MET A 16 4.12 -0.42 -11.32
CA MET A 16 2.70 -0.18 -11.64
C MET A 16 2.49 0.61 -12.93
N ARG A 17 3.58 1.10 -13.57
CA ARG A 17 3.54 2.02 -14.72
C ARG A 17 2.71 3.28 -14.45
N LYS A 18 2.72 3.75 -13.20
CA LYS A 18 2.10 5.01 -12.80
C LYS A 18 3.16 6.11 -12.74
N PRO A 19 2.88 7.29 -13.29
CA PRO A 19 3.78 8.42 -13.13
C PRO A 19 3.88 8.77 -11.64
N ALA A 20 5.09 9.05 -11.17
CA ALA A 20 5.29 9.62 -9.85
C ALA A 20 4.81 11.09 -9.90
N GLY A 21 3.57 11.34 -9.53
CA GLY A 21 3.03 12.68 -9.42
C GLY A 21 3.46 13.38 -8.13
N ASP A 22 3.35 14.69 -8.10
CA ASP A 22 3.50 15.48 -6.88
C ASP A 22 2.20 15.40 -6.06
N PHE A 23 2.05 14.30 -5.33
CA PHE A 23 0.87 14.09 -4.51
C PHE A 23 0.74 15.13 -3.38
N GLN A 24 1.88 15.58 -2.81
CA GLN A 24 1.86 16.59 -1.76
C GLN A 24 1.35 17.95 -2.30
N GLY A 25 1.86 18.38 -3.46
CA GLY A 25 1.38 19.61 -4.09
C GLY A 25 -0.09 19.51 -4.51
N PHE A 26 -0.54 18.32 -4.94
CA PHE A 26 -1.96 18.08 -5.19
C PHE A 26 -2.80 18.22 -3.92
N LEU A 27 -2.35 17.64 -2.80
CA LEU A 27 -3.05 17.70 -1.51
C LEU A 27 -3.19 19.16 -1.03
N GLU A 28 -2.09 19.93 -1.06
CA GLU A 28 -2.08 21.34 -0.69
C GLU A 28 -3.06 22.14 -1.55
N LYS A 29 -3.02 21.93 -2.87
CA LYS A 29 -3.93 22.64 -3.80
C LYS A 29 -5.38 22.23 -3.63
N PHE A 30 -5.65 20.97 -3.32
CA PHE A 30 -7.00 20.51 -3.04
C PHE A 30 -7.58 21.19 -1.78
N HIS A 31 -6.80 21.33 -0.72
CA HIS A 31 -7.24 22.01 0.49
C HIS A 31 -7.51 23.49 0.24
N GLU A 32 -6.58 24.19 -0.42
CA GLU A 32 -6.74 25.61 -0.80
C GLU A 32 -8.05 25.83 -1.58
N LEU A 33 -8.29 25.04 -2.63
CA LEU A 33 -9.49 25.20 -3.46
C LEU A 33 -10.79 24.80 -2.72
N SER A 34 -10.71 23.88 -1.77
CA SER A 34 -11.88 23.50 -0.96
C SER A 34 -12.25 24.60 0.01
N GLU A 35 -11.27 25.26 0.62
CA GLU A 35 -11.46 26.43 1.48
C GLU A 35 -12.02 27.61 0.69
N ASP A 36 -11.45 27.92 -0.46
CA ASP A 36 -11.93 29.00 -1.35
C ASP A 36 -13.38 28.78 -1.80
N ALA A 37 -13.74 27.53 -2.05
CA ALA A 37 -15.11 27.17 -2.43
C ALA A 37 -16.09 27.14 -1.25
N GLY A 38 -15.61 27.27 0.00
CA GLY A 38 -16.41 27.15 1.21
C GLY A 38 -17.07 25.78 1.37
N LYS A 39 -16.43 24.72 0.82
CA LYS A 39 -16.96 23.35 0.86
C LYS A 39 -16.07 22.45 1.70
N GLU A 40 -16.70 21.70 2.59
CA GLU A 40 -16.03 20.66 3.33
C GLU A 40 -15.90 19.41 2.43
N GLN A 41 -14.69 19.19 1.91
CA GLN A 41 -14.37 18.08 1.02
C GLN A 41 -13.20 17.27 1.58
N TYR A 42 -13.25 15.95 1.38
CA TYR A 42 -12.24 15.03 1.89
C TYR A 42 -11.65 14.20 0.77
N LEU A 43 -10.32 14.03 0.81
CA LEU A 43 -9.63 13.05 -0.02
C LEU A 43 -9.67 11.69 0.65
N VAL A 44 -10.10 10.68 -0.10
CA VAL A 44 -10.03 9.29 0.33
C VAL A 44 -8.92 8.61 -0.44
N PRO A 45 -7.74 8.40 0.17
CA PRO A 45 -6.63 7.75 -0.51
C PRO A 45 -6.91 6.26 -0.66
N TYR A 46 -6.50 5.70 -1.79
CA TYR A 46 -6.64 4.29 -2.09
C TYR A 46 -5.26 3.62 -2.19
N PHE A 47 -5.00 2.68 -1.30
CA PHE A 47 -3.74 1.94 -1.24
C PHE A 47 -3.95 0.45 -1.51
N ILE A 48 -2.93 -0.15 -2.13
CA ILE A 48 -2.86 -1.59 -2.38
C ILE A 48 -1.67 -2.14 -1.60
N SER A 49 -1.90 -3.16 -0.77
CA SER A 49 -0.85 -3.93 -0.11
C SER A 49 -0.37 -5.09 -0.98
N SER A 50 0.81 -5.59 -0.70
CA SER A 50 1.36 -6.82 -1.30
C SER A 50 1.55 -6.79 -2.82
N PHE A 51 1.73 -5.59 -3.40
CA PHE A 51 2.06 -5.49 -4.82
C PHE A 51 3.45 -6.11 -5.08
N PRO A 52 3.66 -6.86 -6.18
CA PRO A 52 4.95 -7.47 -6.50
C PRO A 52 6.09 -6.44 -6.51
N GLY A 53 7.17 -6.74 -5.78
CA GLY A 53 8.31 -5.86 -5.62
C GLY A 53 8.13 -4.78 -4.55
N CYS A 54 7.06 -4.80 -3.77
CA CYS A 54 6.91 -3.94 -2.59
C CYS A 54 7.57 -4.59 -1.38
N THR A 55 8.55 -3.91 -0.80
CA THR A 55 9.25 -4.34 0.41
C THR A 55 8.57 -3.81 1.68
N GLU A 56 8.91 -4.40 2.83
CA GLU A 56 8.46 -3.87 4.13
C GLU A 56 9.00 -2.47 4.41
N GLN A 57 10.19 -2.14 3.89
CA GLN A 57 10.76 -0.79 4.01
C GLN A 57 9.90 0.26 3.29
N GLU A 58 9.46 -0.04 2.08
CA GLU A 58 8.57 0.85 1.30
C GLU A 58 7.20 0.98 1.97
N MET A 59 6.67 -0.13 2.50
CA MET A 59 5.42 -0.11 3.27
C MET A 59 5.57 0.67 4.58
N GLY A 60 6.70 0.55 5.27
CA GLY A 60 7.00 1.33 6.48
C GLY A 60 7.04 2.83 6.22
N ALA A 61 7.56 3.25 5.07
CA ALA A 61 7.54 4.65 4.67
C ALA A 61 6.11 5.18 4.41
N VAL A 62 5.24 4.35 3.80
CA VAL A 62 3.82 4.66 3.65
C VAL A 62 3.12 4.75 5.00
N GLU A 63 3.40 3.82 5.92
CA GLU A 63 2.88 3.84 7.28
C GLU A 63 3.22 5.14 8.03
N GLN A 64 4.48 5.59 7.95
CA GLN A 64 4.91 6.85 8.54
C GLN A 64 4.18 8.05 7.95
N PHE A 65 4.00 8.06 6.63
CA PHE A 65 3.22 9.09 5.95
C PHE A 65 1.77 9.12 6.43
N LEU A 66 1.10 7.98 6.51
CA LEU A 66 -0.28 7.87 7.00
C LEU A 66 -0.43 8.35 8.46
N LYS A 67 0.56 8.03 9.30
CA LYS A 67 0.61 8.52 10.69
C LYS A 67 0.78 10.03 10.74
N LYS A 68 1.67 10.59 9.94
CA LYS A 68 1.94 12.04 9.88
C LYS A 68 0.70 12.82 9.44
N GLU A 69 0.01 12.35 8.42
CA GLU A 69 -1.21 12.99 7.88
C GLU A 69 -2.46 12.63 8.71
N ASN A 70 -2.31 11.82 9.78
CA ASN A 70 -3.40 11.31 10.62
C ASN A 70 -4.54 10.64 9.81
N TRP A 71 -4.15 9.94 8.75
CA TRP A 71 -5.12 9.26 7.89
C TRP A 71 -5.48 7.88 8.41
N ASN A 72 -6.77 7.62 8.54
CA ASN A 72 -7.34 6.32 8.89
C ASN A 72 -7.99 5.70 7.65
N LEU A 73 -7.28 4.79 7.00
CA LEU A 73 -7.81 4.10 5.82
C LEU A 73 -8.95 3.16 6.22
N GLN A 74 -10.14 3.44 5.73
CA GLN A 74 -11.32 2.58 5.95
C GLN A 74 -11.22 1.28 5.13
N GLN A 75 -10.67 1.38 3.92
CA GLN A 75 -10.52 0.25 3.02
C GLN A 75 -9.08 0.15 2.53
N VAL A 76 -8.51 -1.03 2.63
CA VAL A 76 -7.22 -1.41 2.08
C VAL A 76 -7.44 -2.67 1.26
N GLN A 77 -7.00 -2.65 0.02
CA GLN A 77 -7.07 -3.80 -0.87
C GLN A 77 -5.72 -4.52 -0.92
N ASP A 78 -5.75 -5.84 -0.80
CA ASP A 78 -4.61 -6.67 -1.14
C ASP A 78 -4.49 -6.80 -2.65
N PHE A 79 -3.25 -6.87 -3.13
CA PHE A 79 -2.99 -7.19 -4.52
C PHE A 79 -3.57 -8.58 -4.86
N ILE A 80 -4.33 -8.62 -5.95
CA ILE A 80 -4.85 -9.85 -6.54
C ILE A 80 -4.28 -9.94 -7.96
N PRO A 81 -3.55 -11.03 -8.30
CA PRO A 81 -3.01 -11.20 -9.64
C PRO A 81 -4.16 -11.45 -10.64
N LEU A 82 -4.40 -10.48 -11.50
CA LEU A 82 -5.36 -10.62 -12.60
C LEU A 82 -4.67 -11.24 -13.82
N PRO A 83 -5.23 -12.27 -14.43
CA PRO A 83 -4.67 -12.88 -15.63
C PRO A 83 -4.37 -11.86 -16.73
N MET A 84 -3.34 -12.11 -17.52
CA MET A 84 -2.90 -11.28 -18.66
C MET A 84 -2.39 -9.88 -18.28
N THR A 85 -2.08 -9.62 -17.02
CA THR A 85 -1.44 -8.37 -16.59
C THR A 85 0.04 -8.55 -16.29
N GLY A 86 0.86 -7.51 -16.55
CA GLY A 86 2.27 -7.52 -16.18
C GLY A 86 2.49 -7.72 -14.67
N ALA A 87 1.60 -7.22 -13.83
CA ALA A 87 1.65 -7.41 -12.39
C ALA A 87 1.43 -8.89 -12.00
N ALA A 88 0.53 -9.60 -12.69
CA ALA A 88 0.35 -11.04 -12.49
C ALA A 88 1.57 -11.83 -12.94
N ALA A 89 2.21 -11.45 -14.05
CA ALA A 89 3.46 -12.06 -14.49
C ALA A 89 4.56 -11.88 -13.43
N MET A 90 4.75 -10.68 -12.91
CA MET A 90 5.71 -10.41 -11.82
C MET A 90 5.39 -11.22 -10.55
N TYR A 91 4.12 -11.36 -10.20
CA TYR A 91 3.70 -12.16 -9.05
C TYR A 91 4.05 -13.63 -9.20
N VAL A 92 3.82 -14.21 -10.37
CA VAL A 92 4.09 -15.63 -10.66
C VAL A 92 5.58 -15.90 -10.77
N THR A 93 6.29 -15.10 -11.57
CA THR A 93 7.72 -15.32 -11.86
C THR A 93 8.64 -14.86 -10.73
N GLY A 94 8.24 -13.84 -9.94
CA GLY A 94 9.12 -13.17 -8.99
C GLY A 94 10.18 -12.30 -9.66
N LEU A 95 9.97 -11.91 -10.91
CA LEU A 95 10.88 -11.06 -11.68
C LEU A 95 10.22 -9.72 -12.01
N ASP A 96 11.01 -8.67 -12.02
CA ASP A 96 10.58 -7.34 -12.48
C ASP A 96 10.38 -7.38 -14.00
N ILE A 97 9.23 -6.95 -14.47
CA ILE A 97 8.87 -7.00 -15.90
C ILE A 97 9.76 -6.11 -16.80
N ASN A 98 10.43 -5.11 -16.23
CA ASN A 98 11.25 -4.19 -17.01
C ASN A 98 12.75 -4.57 -16.97
N SER A 99 13.23 -5.01 -15.81
CA SER A 99 14.66 -5.31 -15.59
C SER A 99 14.98 -6.79 -15.55
N GLU A 100 13.96 -7.66 -15.50
CA GLU A 100 14.08 -9.12 -15.34
C GLU A 100 14.85 -9.55 -14.07
N GLN A 101 15.06 -8.62 -13.15
CA GLN A 101 15.71 -8.90 -11.89
C GLN A 101 14.74 -9.49 -10.86
N PRO A 102 15.20 -10.36 -9.96
CA PRO A 102 14.39 -10.89 -8.88
C PRO A 102 13.80 -9.79 -8.00
N ILE A 103 12.53 -9.92 -7.67
CA ILE A 103 11.80 -9.01 -6.79
C ILE A 103 11.12 -9.75 -5.64
N PRO A 104 10.98 -9.15 -4.46
CA PRO A 104 10.21 -9.74 -3.38
C PRO A 104 8.74 -9.82 -3.73
N VAL A 105 8.10 -10.93 -3.38
CA VAL A 105 6.66 -11.15 -3.57
C VAL A 105 6.06 -11.73 -2.31
N ALA A 106 5.14 -11.01 -1.68
CA ALA A 106 4.42 -11.48 -0.51
C ALA A 106 3.38 -12.54 -0.92
N ARG A 107 3.76 -13.81 -0.87
CA ARG A 107 2.89 -14.94 -1.24
C ARG A 107 2.20 -15.58 -0.05
N ASN A 108 2.85 -15.60 1.11
CA ASN A 108 2.26 -16.19 2.29
C ASN A 108 1.31 -15.22 3.00
N ALA A 109 0.34 -15.77 3.74
CA ALA A 109 -0.67 -14.97 4.42
C ALA A 109 -0.08 -14.04 5.48
N GLY A 110 0.99 -14.45 6.15
CA GLY A 110 1.65 -13.67 7.20
C GLY A 110 2.29 -12.39 6.65
N ASP A 111 3.03 -12.47 5.53
CA ASP A 111 3.65 -11.30 4.90
C ASP A 111 2.60 -10.34 4.37
N ARG A 112 1.55 -10.86 3.77
CA ARG A 112 0.43 -10.06 3.25
C ARG A 112 -0.28 -9.33 4.39
N GLU A 113 -0.57 -10.01 5.48
CA GLU A 113 -1.23 -9.40 6.65
C GLU A 113 -0.34 -8.33 7.31
N ARG A 114 0.99 -8.55 7.38
CA ARG A 114 1.92 -7.55 7.89
C ARG A 114 1.88 -6.27 7.05
N GLN A 115 2.00 -6.38 5.72
CA GLN A 115 1.94 -5.23 4.82
C GLN A 115 0.58 -4.50 4.90
N LYS A 116 -0.50 -5.25 4.97
CA LYS A 116 -1.85 -4.70 5.11
C LYS A 116 -2.05 -3.93 6.42
N ARG A 117 -1.46 -4.44 7.50
CA ARG A 117 -1.51 -3.78 8.81
C ARG A 117 -0.77 -2.45 8.83
N MET A 118 0.35 -2.34 8.12
CA MET A 118 1.10 -1.07 7.97
C MET A 118 0.27 0.03 7.30
N LEU A 119 -0.69 -0.33 6.45
CA LEU A 119 -1.63 0.62 5.87
C LEU A 119 -2.76 1.06 6.81
N ARG A 120 -2.87 0.46 8.00
CA ARG A 120 -3.86 0.80 9.03
C ARG A 120 -3.21 1.04 10.39
N PRO A 121 -2.28 2.00 10.50
CA PRO A 121 -1.46 2.17 11.70
C PRO A 121 -2.27 2.55 12.95
N ASN A 122 -3.44 3.16 12.77
CA ASN A 122 -4.27 3.65 13.85
C ASN A 122 -5.49 2.75 14.15
N LEU A 123 -5.59 1.60 13.46
CA LEU A 123 -6.65 0.64 13.78
C LEU A 123 -6.23 -0.21 14.97
N ALA A 124 -7.10 -0.26 16.00
CA ALA A 124 -6.92 -1.19 17.10
C ALA A 124 -6.81 -2.65 16.58
N PRO A 125 -5.97 -3.48 17.20
CA PRO A 125 -5.87 -4.89 16.83
C PRO A 125 -7.27 -5.50 16.82
N ARG A 126 -7.59 -6.19 15.73
CA ARG A 126 -8.88 -6.90 15.64
C ARG A 126 -8.97 -7.87 16.82
N PRO A 127 -10.03 -7.81 17.64
CA PRO A 127 -10.19 -8.80 18.68
C PRO A 127 -10.18 -10.20 18.05
N LYS A 128 -9.40 -11.11 18.60
CA LYS A 128 -9.35 -12.50 18.11
C LYS A 128 -10.77 -13.02 18.02
N SER A 129 -11.15 -13.49 16.84
CA SER A 129 -12.46 -14.11 16.63
C SER A 129 -12.54 -15.32 17.56
N LYS A 130 -13.66 -15.48 18.26
CA LYS A 130 -13.95 -16.68 19.06
C LYS A 130 -14.03 -17.97 18.20
N TRP A 131 -13.85 -17.84 16.88
CA TRP A 131 -13.97 -18.89 15.87
C TRP A 131 -12.64 -19.20 15.17
N GLU A 132 -11.48 -18.84 15.73
CA GLU A 132 -10.25 -19.45 15.23
C GLU A 132 -10.22 -20.92 15.70
N PRO A 133 -10.26 -21.88 14.79
CA PRO A 133 -10.09 -23.28 15.17
C PRO A 133 -8.69 -23.39 15.81
N SER A 134 -8.63 -23.94 17.02
CA SER A 134 -7.37 -24.36 17.62
C SER A 134 -6.74 -25.34 16.63
N VAL A 135 -5.57 -24.97 16.09
CA VAL A 135 -4.75 -25.89 15.32
C VAL A 135 -4.13 -26.81 16.37
N ASP A 136 -4.84 -27.84 16.74
CA ASP A 136 -4.28 -28.93 17.54
C ASP A 136 -3.16 -29.53 16.71
N THR A 137 -1.95 -29.33 17.19
CA THR A 137 -0.74 -29.95 16.66
C THR A 137 -0.93 -31.45 16.81
N VAL A 138 -1.19 -32.13 15.70
CA VAL A 138 -1.13 -33.59 15.67
C VAL A 138 0.33 -33.96 15.72
N GLU A 139 0.75 -34.59 16.82
CA GLU A 139 2.02 -35.27 16.98
C GLU A 139 2.13 -36.45 16.00
#